data_7e449507985c192bf9b5b16e4e818806
#
_entry.id   7e449507985c192bf9b5b16e4e818806
#
_cell.length_a   1.000
_cell.length_b   1.000
_cell.length_c   1.000
_cell.angle_alpha   90.00
_cell.angle_beta   90.00
_cell.angle_gamma   90.00
#
_symmetry.space_group_name_H-M   'P 1'
#
loop_
_entity.id
_entity.type
_entity.pdbx_description
1 polymer ?
#
loop_
_entity_poly.entity_id
_entity_poly.type
_entity_poly.pdbx_seq_one_letter_code
_entity_poly.pdbx_strand_id
1 'polypeptide(L)'
;MKIKTDILIIGAGPVGCVLAERFCNDLKLNCTIIEIRNHIAGNCYDEYNKYGVLYHKYGPHYLRFKNKQTFKYLSNFTKWIKGNYIVKSVIKNKLYSFPINLDTLESFFNVKLSLGIKVTPSSSADDS
;
A
#
# COMPACT_ATOMS: atom_id res chain seq x y z
N MET A 1 -14.66 34.13 -1.11
CA MET A 1 -15.52 33.15 -1.83
C MET A 1 -16.16 32.24 -0.79
N LYS A 2 -17.51 32.13 -0.77
CA LYS A 2 -18.20 31.18 0.12
C LYS A 2 -18.46 29.90 -0.69
N ILE A 3 -17.94 28.77 -0.24
CA ILE A 3 -18.23 27.46 -0.81
C ILE A 3 -19.38 26.86 0.00
N LYS A 4 -20.49 26.53 -0.66
CA LYS A 4 -21.58 25.80 -0.04
C LYS A 4 -21.33 24.30 -0.25
N THR A 5 -21.23 23.56 0.83
CA THR A 5 -21.02 22.10 0.80
C THR A 5 -21.85 21.45 1.90
N ASP A 6 -22.31 20.24 1.67
CA ASP A 6 -23.01 19.45 2.69
C ASP A 6 -21.99 18.76 3.60
N ILE A 7 -20.86 18.34 3.04
CA ILE A 7 -19.79 17.66 3.78
C ILE A 7 -18.43 18.25 3.40
N LEU A 8 -17.65 18.57 4.42
CA LEU A 8 -16.24 18.96 4.29
C LEU A 8 -15.35 17.80 4.72
N ILE A 9 -14.47 17.34 3.83
CA ILE A 9 -13.51 16.27 4.07
C ILE A 9 -12.12 16.89 4.12
N ILE A 10 -11.37 16.59 5.18
CA ILE A 10 -9.99 17.06 5.33
C ILE A 10 -9.05 15.90 5.01
N GLY A 11 -8.32 16.07 3.92
CA GLY A 11 -7.37 15.07 3.38
C GLY A 11 -7.92 14.30 2.18
N ALA A 12 -7.19 14.34 1.06
CA ALA A 12 -7.48 13.62 -0.18
C ALA A 12 -6.69 12.31 -0.29
N GLY A 13 -6.44 11.63 0.83
CA GLY A 13 -5.92 10.27 0.84
C GLY A 13 -6.99 9.26 0.44
N PRO A 14 -6.67 7.94 0.35
CA PRO A 14 -7.63 6.92 -0.07
C PRO A 14 -8.95 6.95 0.70
N VAL A 15 -8.91 7.16 2.00
CA VAL A 15 -10.12 7.22 2.85
C VAL A 15 -10.99 8.42 2.48
N GLY A 16 -10.40 9.63 2.38
CA GLY A 16 -11.15 10.84 2.02
C GLY A 16 -11.76 10.74 0.63
N CYS A 17 -11.02 10.17 -0.33
CA CYS A 17 -11.53 9.97 -1.70
C CYS A 17 -12.71 8.98 -1.74
N VAL A 18 -12.62 7.86 -1.01
CA VAL A 18 -13.71 6.87 -0.93
C VAL A 18 -14.95 7.45 -0.26
N LEU A 19 -14.78 8.19 0.84
CA LEU A 19 -15.90 8.84 1.52
C LEU A 19 -16.60 9.85 0.60
N ALA A 20 -15.84 10.71 -0.07
CA ALA A 20 -16.40 11.67 -1.01
C ALA A 20 -17.18 10.99 -2.14
N GLU A 21 -16.58 9.95 -2.74
CA GLU A 21 -17.21 9.19 -3.82
C GLU A 21 -18.53 8.54 -3.38
N ARG A 22 -18.54 7.92 -2.18
CA ARG A 22 -19.76 7.30 -1.64
C ARG A 22 -20.82 8.33 -1.28
N PHE A 23 -20.46 9.41 -0.61
CA PHE A 23 -21.42 10.47 -0.26
C PHE A 23 -22.04 11.13 -1.49
N CYS A 24 -21.22 11.41 -2.50
CA CYS A 24 -21.73 12.00 -3.74
C CYS A 24 -22.60 11.02 -4.53
N ASN A 25 -22.15 9.77 -4.68
CA ASN A 25 -22.84 8.82 -5.55
C ASN A 25 -24.04 8.14 -4.90
N ASP A 26 -23.93 7.77 -3.62
CA ASP A 26 -25.02 7.07 -2.93
C ASP A 26 -26.02 8.02 -2.29
N LEU A 27 -25.55 9.09 -1.63
CA LEU A 27 -26.38 10.00 -0.87
C LEU A 27 -26.69 11.32 -1.59
N LYS A 28 -26.11 11.54 -2.78
CA LYS A 28 -26.28 12.75 -3.59
C LYS A 28 -25.92 14.06 -2.86
N LEU A 29 -24.96 13.96 -1.94
CA LEU A 29 -24.46 15.09 -1.17
C LEU A 29 -23.32 15.80 -1.92
N ASN A 30 -23.23 17.14 -1.73
CA ASN A 30 -22.10 17.90 -2.23
C ASN A 30 -20.94 17.82 -1.24
N CYS A 31 -19.81 17.26 -1.70
CA CYS A 31 -18.61 17.13 -0.89
C CYS A 31 -17.53 18.11 -1.34
N THR A 32 -16.86 18.72 -0.39
CA THR A 32 -15.63 19.49 -0.62
C THR A 32 -14.49 18.79 0.09
N ILE A 33 -13.39 18.55 -0.62
CA ILE A 33 -12.17 17.98 -0.03
C ILE A 33 -11.13 19.09 0.06
N ILE A 34 -10.50 19.23 1.23
CA ILE A 34 -9.33 20.10 1.43
C ILE A 34 -8.11 19.23 1.63
N GLU A 35 -7.08 19.46 0.82
CA GLU A 35 -5.80 18.74 0.88
C GLU A 35 -4.65 19.73 1.09
N ILE A 36 -3.74 19.40 2.01
CA ILE A 36 -2.57 20.24 2.29
C ILE A 36 -1.44 20.06 1.26
N ARG A 37 -1.37 18.88 0.65
CA ARG A 37 -0.39 18.59 -0.39
C ARG A 37 -0.87 19.13 -1.74
N ASN A 38 0.06 19.32 -2.65
CA ASN A 38 -0.24 19.72 -4.04
C ASN A 38 -0.70 18.55 -4.93
N HIS A 39 -1.05 17.42 -4.34
CA HIS A 39 -1.52 16.21 -5.02
C HIS A 39 -2.55 15.46 -4.16
N ILE A 40 -3.37 14.66 -4.79
CA ILE A 40 -4.30 13.72 -4.14
C ILE A 40 -3.61 12.37 -3.85
N ALA A 41 -4.38 11.39 -3.38
CA ALA A 41 -3.98 10.02 -3.04
C ALA A 41 -3.12 9.87 -1.76
N GLY A 42 -2.79 10.97 -1.06
CA GLY A 42 -2.04 10.89 0.18
C GLY A 42 -0.70 10.16 0.01
N ASN A 43 -0.44 9.17 0.84
CA ASN A 43 0.80 8.37 0.73
C ASN A 43 0.78 7.34 -0.41
N CYS A 44 -0.38 7.09 -1.03
CA CYS A 44 -0.47 6.22 -2.20
C CYS A 44 -0.16 6.96 -3.52
N TYR A 45 0.36 8.17 -3.43
CA TYR A 45 0.70 8.97 -4.59
C TYR A 45 1.97 8.46 -5.28
N ASP A 46 1.86 8.32 -6.59
CA ASP A 46 2.95 7.95 -7.50
C ASP A 46 3.27 9.12 -8.43
N GLU A 47 4.52 9.28 -8.78
CA GLU A 47 4.96 10.29 -9.73
C GLU A 47 6.07 9.78 -10.64
N TYR A 48 6.25 10.44 -11.78
CA TYR A 48 7.37 10.16 -12.66
C TYR A 48 8.59 10.99 -12.25
N ASN A 49 9.74 10.34 -12.18
CA ASN A 49 11.01 11.05 -11.98
C ASN A 49 11.45 11.72 -13.30
N LYS A 50 12.56 12.47 -13.23
CA LYS A 50 13.12 13.16 -14.39
C LYS A 50 13.56 12.25 -15.56
N TYR A 51 13.61 10.95 -15.35
CA TYR A 51 13.96 9.95 -16.36
C TYR A 51 12.73 9.22 -16.91
N GLY A 52 11.52 9.62 -16.52
CA GLY A 52 10.28 8.98 -16.95
C GLY A 52 9.97 7.67 -16.25
N VAL A 53 10.61 7.38 -15.11
CA VAL A 53 10.33 6.19 -14.31
C VAL A 53 9.26 6.53 -13.28
N LEU A 54 8.15 5.76 -13.30
CA LEU A 54 7.10 5.85 -12.28
C LEU A 54 7.61 5.24 -10.97
N TYR A 55 7.45 5.96 -9.87
CA TYR A 55 7.84 5.49 -8.55
C TYR A 55 6.86 5.92 -7.47
N HIS A 56 6.81 5.15 -6.39
CA HIS A 56 6.04 5.47 -5.19
C HIS A 56 6.74 6.54 -4.37
N LYS A 57 6.21 7.76 -4.34
CA LYS A 57 6.87 8.90 -3.67
C LYS A 57 7.09 8.68 -2.18
N TYR A 58 6.14 8.03 -1.51
CA TYR A 58 6.15 7.82 -0.06
C TYR A 58 6.40 6.37 0.35
N GLY A 59 7.04 5.62 -0.53
CA GLY A 59 7.29 4.20 -0.34
C GLY A 59 6.23 3.30 -0.99
N PRO A 60 6.55 2.02 -1.20
CA PRO A 60 5.67 1.11 -1.92
C PRO A 60 4.38 0.82 -1.15
N HIS A 61 3.27 0.92 -1.84
CA HIS A 61 1.94 0.61 -1.32
C HIS A 61 1.35 -0.54 -2.13
N TYR A 62 1.11 -1.65 -1.46
CA TYR A 62 0.49 -2.83 -2.06
C TYR A 62 -0.88 -3.06 -1.46
N LEU A 63 -1.88 -3.24 -2.32
CA LEU A 63 -3.20 -3.61 -1.88
C LEU A 63 -3.22 -5.11 -1.56
N ARG A 64 -3.51 -5.43 -0.30
CA ARG A 64 -3.82 -6.79 0.16
C ARG A 64 -5.30 -6.82 0.54
N PHE A 65 -6.06 -7.70 -0.06
CA PHE A 65 -7.48 -7.82 0.24
C PHE A 65 -7.87 -9.28 0.42
N LYS A 66 -8.76 -9.52 1.39
CA LYS A 66 -9.44 -10.80 1.57
C LYS A 66 -10.86 -10.76 0.98
N ASN A 67 -11.45 -9.56 0.90
CA ASN A 67 -12.82 -9.36 0.48
C ASN A 67 -12.91 -9.05 -1.02
N LYS A 68 -13.60 -9.91 -1.77
CA LYS A 68 -13.84 -9.75 -3.22
C LYS A 68 -14.65 -8.50 -3.57
N GLN A 69 -15.54 -8.05 -2.69
CA GLN A 69 -16.35 -6.83 -2.93
C GLN A 69 -15.47 -5.59 -2.91
N THR A 70 -14.54 -5.48 -1.95
CA THR A 70 -13.57 -4.39 -1.90
C THR A 70 -12.71 -4.35 -3.16
N PHE A 71 -12.24 -5.50 -3.62
CA PHE A 71 -11.49 -5.56 -4.88
C PHE A 71 -12.32 -5.10 -6.07
N LYS A 72 -13.55 -5.58 -6.20
CA LYS A 72 -14.48 -5.18 -7.27
C LYS A 72 -14.74 -3.68 -7.25
N TYR A 73 -14.99 -3.11 -6.06
CA TYR A 73 -15.22 -1.68 -5.90
C TYR A 73 -14.00 -0.85 -6.36
N LEU A 74 -12.83 -1.18 -5.86
CA LEU A 74 -11.60 -0.46 -6.21
C LEU A 74 -11.21 -0.64 -7.69
N SER A 75 -11.58 -1.76 -8.31
CA SER A 75 -11.36 -2.02 -9.74
C SER A 75 -12.15 -1.11 -10.68
N ASN A 76 -13.13 -0.36 -10.16
CA ASN A 76 -13.80 0.68 -10.94
C ASN A 76 -12.89 1.90 -11.21
N PHE A 77 -11.84 2.08 -10.43
CA PHE A 77 -10.98 3.28 -10.49
C PHE A 77 -9.59 3.00 -11.05
N THR A 78 -9.17 1.74 -11.11
CA THR A 78 -7.82 1.40 -11.57
C THR A 78 -7.74 0.00 -12.15
N LYS A 79 -6.68 -0.25 -12.91
CA LYS A 79 -6.28 -1.59 -13.35
C LYS A 79 -5.20 -2.11 -12.41
N TRP A 80 -5.40 -3.33 -11.91
CA TRP A 80 -4.45 -3.95 -10.99
C TRP A 80 -3.37 -4.72 -11.75
N ILE A 81 -2.15 -4.57 -11.29
CA ILE A 81 -1.01 -5.38 -11.74
C ILE A 81 -0.58 -6.23 -10.56
N LYS A 82 -0.38 -7.53 -10.81
CA LYS A 82 0.14 -8.42 -9.77
C LYS A 82 1.56 -8.00 -9.40
N GLY A 83 1.72 -7.46 -8.21
CA GLY A 83 3.02 -7.07 -7.68
C GLY A 83 3.78 -8.29 -7.17
N ASN A 84 4.96 -8.52 -7.72
CA ASN A 84 5.92 -9.47 -7.18
C ASN A 84 7.14 -8.66 -6.77
N TYR A 85 7.27 -8.35 -5.49
CA TYR A 85 8.32 -7.47 -5.00
C TYR A 85 9.33 -8.25 -4.16
N ILE A 86 10.60 -7.91 -4.34
CA ILE A 86 11.71 -8.44 -3.55
C ILE A 86 12.36 -7.24 -2.86
N VAL A 87 12.32 -7.24 -1.53
CA VAL A 87 12.96 -6.20 -0.74
C VAL A 87 14.37 -6.64 -0.35
N LYS A 88 15.32 -5.74 -0.50
CA LYS A 88 16.71 -5.94 -0.11
C LYS A 88 17.17 -4.79 0.77
N SER A 89 17.99 -5.09 1.77
CA SER A 89 18.71 -4.10 2.57
C SER A 89 20.15 -3.99 2.08
N VAL A 90 20.69 -2.78 2.03
CA VAL A 90 22.10 -2.53 1.69
C VAL A 90 22.88 -2.28 2.97
N ILE A 91 23.87 -3.13 3.26
CA ILE A 91 24.76 -2.97 4.41
C ILE A 91 26.20 -3.11 3.91
N LYS A 92 27.03 -2.10 4.12
CA LYS A 92 28.45 -2.08 3.68
C LYS A 92 28.59 -2.51 2.20
N ASN A 93 27.77 -1.93 1.31
CA ASN A 93 27.72 -2.20 -0.14
C ASN A 93 27.33 -3.65 -0.53
N LYS A 94 26.77 -4.42 0.39
CA LYS A 94 26.22 -5.77 0.11
C LYS A 94 24.69 -5.75 0.26
N LEU A 95 24.03 -6.54 -0.59
CA LEU A 95 22.58 -6.71 -0.60
C LEU A 95 22.18 -7.94 0.21
N TYR A 96 21.29 -7.73 1.18
CA TYR A 96 20.74 -8.80 2.02
C TYR A 96 19.23 -8.88 1.84
N SER A 97 18.66 -10.06 1.93
CA SER A 97 17.21 -10.27 1.89
C SER A 97 16.52 -9.61 3.09
N PHE A 98 15.40 -8.93 2.84
CA PHE A 98 14.60 -8.28 3.87
C PHE A 98 13.10 -8.63 3.67
N PRO A 99 12.30 -8.87 4.72
CA PRO A 99 12.67 -8.98 6.14
C PRO A 99 13.75 -10.04 6.42
N ILE A 100 14.41 -9.92 7.58
CA ILE A 100 15.43 -10.87 7.99
C ILE A 100 14.87 -12.30 7.95
N ASN A 101 15.53 -13.16 7.22
CA ASN A 101 15.19 -14.56 7.03
C ASN A 101 16.45 -15.42 7.02
N LEU A 102 16.32 -16.71 6.73
CA LEU A 102 17.45 -17.64 6.72
C LEU A 102 18.54 -17.19 5.75
N ASP A 103 18.16 -16.81 4.51
CA ASP A 103 19.12 -16.34 3.51
C ASP A 103 19.89 -15.10 3.97
N THR A 104 19.22 -14.24 4.75
CA THR A 104 19.85 -13.06 5.35
C THR A 104 20.95 -13.48 6.32
N LEU A 105 20.65 -14.43 7.21
CA LEU A 105 21.60 -14.92 8.20
C LEU A 105 22.78 -15.66 7.56
N GLU A 106 22.48 -16.56 6.63
CA GLU A 106 23.51 -17.30 5.88
C GLU A 106 24.44 -16.34 5.13
N SER A 107 23.86 -15.36 4.44
CA SER A 107 24.64 -14.40 3.68
C SER A 107 25.45 -13.43 4.55
N PHE A 108 24.90 -13.06 5.70
CA PHE A 108 25.56 -12.12 6.62
C PHE A 108 26.72 -12.75 7.37
N PHE A 109 26.52 -13.98 7.89
CA PHE A 109 27.53 -14.70 8.66
C PHE A 109 28.42 -15.60 7.78
N ASN A 110 28.15 -15.68 6.49
CA ASN A 110 28.85 -16.54 5.53
C ASN A 110 28.86 -18.03 5.97
N VAL A 111 27.70 -18.51 6.41
CA VAL A 111 27.49 -19.88 6.87
C VAL A 111 26.32 -20.51 6.15
N LYS A 112 26.26 -21.82 6.07
CA LYS A 112 25.05 -22.54 5.67
C LYS A 112 24.41 -23.14 6.93
N LEU A 113 23.16 -22.77 7.17
CA LEU A 113 22.39 -23.28 8.31
C LEU A 113 21.54 -24.46 7.82
N SER A 114 21.88 -25.67 8.20
CA SER A 114 21.00 -26.82 8.00
C SER A 114 19.88 -26.76 9.05
N LEU A 115 18.66 -26.51 8.61
CA LEU A 115 17.49 -26.50 9.47
C LEU A 115 17.13 -27.96 9.85
N GLY A 116 17.58 -28.38 11.04
CA GLY A 116 16.99 -29.50 11.75
C GLY A 116 15.65 -29.20 12.42
N ILE A 117 15.09 -28.00 12.21
CA ILE A 117 13.85 -27.53 12.85
C ILE A 117 12.71 -27.65 11.85
N LYS A 118 11.83 -28.63 12.03
CA LYS A 118 10.49 -28.60 11.42
C LYS A 118 9.71 -27.48 12.08
N VAL A 119 9.55 -26.35 11.38
CA VAL A 119 8.56 -25.36 11.77
C VAL A 119 7.20 -25.95 11.40
N THR A 120 6.49 -26.50 12.37
CA THR A 120 5.07 -26.73 12.22
C THR A 120 4.39 -25.36 12.18
N PRO A 121 3.63 -25.02 11.15
CA PRO A 121 2.81 -23.82 11.18
C PRO A 121 1.93 -23.91 12.43
N SER A 122 1.96 -22.90 13.29
CA SER A 122 0.94 -22.77 14.32
C SER A 122 -0.39 -22.76 13.61
N SER A 123 -1.26 -23.72 13.94
CA SER A 123 -2.63 -23.69 13.50
C SER A 123 -3.19 -22.30 13.86
N SER A 124 -3.44 -21.49 12.86
CA SER A 124 -4.20 -20.26 13.01
C SER A 124 -5.49 -20.65 13.73
N ALA A 125 -5.73 -19.99 14.84
CA ALA A 125 -7.05 -19.99 15.43
C ALA A 125 -8.03 -19.53 14.35
N ASP A 126 -8.73 -20.47 13.75
CA ASP A 126 -9.98 -20.25 13.11
C ASP A 126 -11.04 -20.16 14.20
N ASP A 127 -12.05 -19.40 13.90
CA ASP A 127 -13.38 -19.36 14.53
C ASP A 127 -13.56 -18.42 15.73
N SER A 128 -14.06 -17.25 15.39
CA SER A 128 -15.45 -16.86 15.75
C SER A 128 -15.77 -15.48 15.16
#